data_5c8332287074c1cf207e366fcb1d979b
#
_entry.id   5c8332287074c1cf207e366fcb1d979b
#
_cell.length_a   1.000
_cell.length_b   1.000
_cell.length_c   1.000
_cell.angle_alpha   90.00
_cell.angle_beta   90.00
_cell.angle_gamma   90.00
#
_symmetry.space_group_name_H-M   'P 1'
#
loop_
_entity.id
_entity.type
_entity.pdbx_description
1 polymer ?
#
loop_
_entity_poly.entity_id
_entity_poly.type
_entity_poly.pdbx_seq_one_letter_code
_entity_poly.pdbx_strand_id
1 'polypeptide(L)'
;MLLIQISAAQGPAECELAVKYTLQRLLQDAKQHAIGLTLLDCTESRHGYLSVLLQADGESVHTWANSWCGSIKWVFASKIRPAHKRKNWFVGVAQFALPETLPSDDEIVFQACRASGGGGQHVNTTDSAVHATHVATGISVKVMTERSQHANKKLARELIALKLQTRADQAQADKRQQRHQQHWQLERGNPVRVFKLP
;
A
#
# COMPACT_ATOMS: atom_id res chain seq x y z
N MET A 1 10.33 -6.10 -10.41
CA MET A 1 9.29 -6.19 -9.34
C MET A 1 9.58 -5.12 -8.30
N LEU A 2 8.60 -4.35 -7.88
CA LEU A 2 8.70 -3.34 -6.82
C LEU A 2 7.38 -3.20 -6.08
N LEU A 3 7.40 -2.45 -4.98
CA LEU A 3 6.20 -2.15 -4.20
C LEU A 3 5.82 -0.68 -4.37
N ILE A 4 4.53 -0.41 -4.44
CA ILE A 4 3.97 0.94 -4.52
C ILE A 4 2.99 1.12 -3.37
N GLN A 5 3.19 2.16 -2.59
CA GLN A 5 2.29 2.56 -1.53
C GLN A 5 1.57 3.86 -1.91
N ILE A 6 0.27 3.88 -1.77
CA ILE A 6 -0.57 5.08 -1.85
C ILE A 6 -1.05 5.39 -0.43
N SER A 7 -0.92 6.62 0.02
CA SER A 7 -1.29 7.00 1.40
C SER A 7 -1.99 8.35 1.46
N ALA A 8 -3.02 8.42 2.31
CA ALA A 8 -3.67 9.68 2.70
C ALA A 8 -2.83 10.51 3.69
N ALA A 9 -1.74 9.94 4.21
CA ALA A 9 -0.95 10.50 5.31
C ALA A 9 -1.86 10.92 6.49
N GLN A 10 -1.68 12.13 7.02
CA GLN A 10 -2.56 12.71 8.05
C GLN A 10 -3.67 13.59 7.44
N GLY A 11 -4.08 13.27 6.22
CA GLY A 11 -5.13 14.01 5.53
C GLY A 11 -6.52 13.70 6.10
N PRO A 12 -7.50 14.62 5.87
CA PRO A 12 -8.89 14.39 6.24
C PRO A 12 -9.53 13.31 5.36
N ALA A 13 -10.76 12.92 5.68
CA ALA A 13 -11.54 11.89 4.99
C ALA A 13 -11.62 12.04 3.46
N GLU A 14 -11.54 13.26 2.94
CA GLU A 14 -11.44 13.51 1.50
C GLU A 14 -10.13 12.99 0.90
N CYS A 15 -9.05 12.94 1.68
CA CYS A 15 -7.80 12.32 1.23
C CYS A 15 -7.92 10.79 1.19
N GLU A 16 -8.69 10.16 2.08
CA GLU A 16 -9.01 8.73 2.02
C GLU A 16 -9.77 8.38 0.73
N LEU A 17 -10.74 9.22 0.36
CA LEU A 17 -11.46 9.12 -0.90
C LEU A 17 -10.52 9.35 -2.10
N ALA A 18 -9.59 10.31 -1.99
CA ALA A 18 -8.59 10.57 -3.02
C ALA A 18 -7.60 9.39 -3.20
N VAL A 19 -7.26 8.63 -2.15
CA VAL A 19 -6.50 7.37 -2.27
C VAL A 19 -7.25 6.37 -3.16
N LYS A 20 -8.57 6.19 -2.94
CA LYS A 20 -9.40 5.31 -3.78
C LYS A 20 -9.37 5.73 -5.26
N TYR A 21 -9.49 7.03 -5.53
CA TYR A 21 -9.43 7.54 -6.91
C TYR A 21 -8.02 7.39 -7.52
N THR A 22 -6.98 7.60 -6.71
CA THR A 22 -5.59 7.39 -7.16
C THR A 22 -5.36 5.94 -7.53
N LEU A 23 -5.82 4.99 -6.71
CA LEU A 23 -5.75 3.55 -7.00
C LEU A 23 -6.43 3.22 -8.33
N GLN A 24 -7.65 3.73 -8.56
CA GLN A 24 -8.38 3.48 -9.81
C GLN A 24 -7.62 4.01 -11.04
N ARG A 25 -7.06 5.22 -10.95
CA ARG A 25 -6.27 5.82 -12.04
C ARG A 25 -4.97 5.06 -12.28
N LEU A 26 -4.29 4.67 -11.19
CA LEU A 26 -3.05 3.91 -11.26
C LEU A 26 -3.27 2.54 -11.91
N LEU A 27 -4.37 1.84 -11.57
CA LEU A 27 -4.75 0.57 -12.21
C LEU A 27 -5.06 0.73 -13.70
N GLN A 28 -5.70 1.83 -14.10
CA GLN A 28 -5.98 2.12 -15.51
C GLN A 28 -4.70 2.42 -16.29
N ASP A 29 -3.84 3.24 -15.73
CA ASP A 29 -2.55 3.63 -16.33
C ASP A 29 -1.61 2.43 -16.46
N ALA A 30 -1.55 1.56 -15.44
CA ALA A 30 -0.75 0.34 -15.45
C ALA A 30 -1.14 -0.60 -16.60
N LYS A 31 -2.45 -0.78 -16.86
CA LYS A 31 -2.94 -1.58 -17.98
C LYS A 31 -2.46 -1.05 -19.34
N GLN A 32 -2.39 0.27 -19.50
CA GLN A 32 -1.92 0.91 -20.75
C GLN A 32 -0.42 0.70 -20.98
N HIS A 33 0.33 0.50 -19.91
CA HIS A 33 1.79 0.31 -19.94
C HIS A 33 2.23 -1.15 -19.77
N ALA A 34 1.29 -2.11 -19.83
CA ALA A 34 1.54 -3.54 -19.62
C ALA A 34 2.23 -3.84 -18.27
N ILE A 35 1.87 -3.08 -17.22
CA ILE A 35 2.32 -3.29 -15.85
C ILE A 35 1.30 -4.15 -15.10
N GLY A 36 1.75 -5.28 -14.57
CA GLY A 36 1.00 -6.10 -13.63
C GLY A 36 0.92 -5.43 -12.27
N LEU A 37 -0.29 -5.35 -11.69
CA LEU A 37 -0.49 -4.83 -10.35
C LEU A 37 -1.28 -5.83 -9.53
N THR A 38 -0.74 -6.19 -8.37
CA THR A 38 -1.39 -7.05 -7.38
C THR A 38 -1.56 -6.29 -6.08
N LEU A 39 -2.78 -6.25 -5.54
CA LEU A 39 -3.05 -5.67 -4.23
C LEU A 39 -2.49 -6.60 -3.15
N LEU A 40 -1.57 -6.10 -2.33
CA LEU A 40 -0.97 -6.87 -1.24
C LEU A 40 -1.64 -6.58 0.10
N ASP A 41 -1.88 -5.29 0.39
CA ASP A 41 -2.44 -4.87 1.66
C ASP A 41 -3.20 -3.56 1.48
N CYS A 42 -4.23 -3.34 2.28
CA CYS A 42 -4.93 -2.07 2.35
C CYS A 42 -5.46 -1.81 3.76
N THR A 43 -5.39 -0.56 4.17
CA THR A 43 -6.06 -0.09 5.37
C THR A 43 -7.31 0.65 4.94
N GLU A 44 -8.44 -0.03 5.11
CA GLU A 44 -9.75 0.54 4.77
C GLU A 44 -10.17 1.61 5.78
N SER A 45 -10.99 2.53 5.31
CA SER A 45 -11.65 3.56 6.12
C SER A 45 -13.11 3.69 5.69
N ARG A 46 -13.88 4.46 6.46
CA ARG A 46 -15.30 4.72 6.14
C ARG A 46 -15.50 5.35 4.76
N HIS A 47 -14.54 6.11 4.25
CA HIS A 47 -14.68 6.92 3.02
C HIS A 47 -13.79 6.45 1.88
N GLY A 48 -12.90 5.48 2.12
CA GLY A 48 -11.98 4.97 1.12
C GLY A 48 -10.87 4.16 1.76
N TYR A 49 -9.63 4.55 1.54
CA TYR A 49 -8.46 3.90 2.12
C TYR A 49 -7.55 4.91 2.80
N LEU A 50 -7.02 4.56 3.98
CA LEU A 50 -5.92 5.28 4.61
C LEU A 50 -4.61 5.02 3.86
N SER A 51 -4.39 3.76 3.49
CA SER A 51 -3.24 3.34 2.67
C SER A 51 -3.59 2.12 1.82
N VAL A 52 -2.86 1.97 0.70
CA VAL A 52 -2.92 0.81 -0.19
C VAL A 52 -1.51 0.44 -0.57
N LEU A 53 -1.16 -0.83 -0.47
CA LEU A 53 0.11 -1.40 -0.89
C LEU A 53 -0.11 -2.32 -2.08
N LEU A 54 0.62 -2.06 -3.16
CA LEU A 54 0.56 -2.82 -4.40
C LEU A 54 1.94 -3.40 -4.71
N GLN A 55 1.96 -4.61 -5.23
CA GLN A 55 3.10 -5.15 -5.93
C GLN A 55 2.96 -4.79 -7.41
N ALA A 56 4.04 -4.32 -8.01
CA ALA A 56 4.11 -3.97 -9.42
C ALA A 56 5.21 -4.77 -10.12
N ASP A 57 4.88 -5.30 -11.29
CA ASP A 57 5.83 -6.03 -12.15
C ASP A 57 5.64 -5.64 -13.61
N GLY A 58 6.68 -5.82 -14.40
CA GLY A 58 6.72 -5.46 -15.81
C GLY A 58 8.10 -4.97 -16.22
N GLU A 59 8.38 -4.97 -17.52
CA GLU A 59 9.68 -4.59 -18.06
C GLU A 59 10.06 -3.14 -17.75
N SER A 60 9.10 -2.20 -17.86
CA SER A 60 9.30 -0.78 -17.60
C SER A 60 8.81 -0.30 -16.23
N VAL A 61 8.62 -1.22 -15.28
CA VAL A 61 7.97 -0.96 -13.98
C VAL A 61 8.62 0.18 -13.19
N HIS A 62 9.96 0.27 -13.18
CA HIS A 62 10.67 1.33 -12.45
C HIS A 62 10.43 2.72 -13.04
N THR A 63 10.54 2.86 -14.35
CA THR A 63 10.30 4.13 -15.05
C THR A 63 8.85 4.57 -14.90
N TRP A 64 7.92 3.62 -15.06
CA TRP A 64 6.50 3.88 -14.87
C TRP A 64 6.18 4.30 -13.43
N ALA A 65 6.66 3.58 -12.44
CA ALA A 65 6.43 3.89 -11.03
C ALA A 65 7.00 5.26 -10.63
N ASN A 66 8.20 5.61 -11.12
CA ASN A 66 8.79 6.94 -10.91
C ASN A 66 7.88 8.08 -11.38
N SER A 67 7.11 7.87 -12.45
CA SER A 67 6.17 8.89 -12.97
C SER A 67 4.96 9.13 -12.04
N TRP A 68 4.74 8.25 -11.07
CA TRP A 68 3.67 8.34 -10.07
C TRP A 68 4.17 8.75 -8.68
N CYS A 69 5.46 8.56 -8.39
CA CYS A 69 6.03 8.84 -7.08
C CYS A 69 6.02 10.32 -6.74
N GLY A 70 5.53 10.63 -5.56
CA GLY A 70 5.43 12.00 -5.04
C GLY A 70 4.03 12.37 -4.58
N SER A 71 3.71 13.65 -4.60
CA SER A 71 2.42 14.17 -4.19
C SER A 71 1.45 14.23 -5.38
N ILE A 72 0.29 13.61 -5.23
CA ILE A 72 -0.80 13.65 -6.20
C ILE A 72 -1.88 14.60 -5.68
N LYS A 73 -2.25 15.59 -6.48
CA LYS A 73 -3.30 16.56 -6.16
C LYS A 73 -4.62 16.18 -6.82
N TRP A 74 -5.64 16.03 -6.02
CA TRP A 74 -7.03 15.89 -6.46
C TRP A 74 -7.79 17.20 -6.22
N VAL A 75 -8.60 17.59 -7.20
CA VAL A 75 -9.43 18.80 -7.13
C VAL A 75 -10.89 18.39 -7.27
N PHE A 76 -11.63 18.41 -6.16
CA PHE A 76 -13.07 18.16 -6.13
C PHE A 76 -13.73 18.79 -4.90
N ALA A 77 -15.02 19.09 -5.02
CA ALA A 77 -15.83 19.53 -3.88
C ALA A 77 -16.05 18.35 -2.91
N SER A 78 -15.95 18.61 -1.61
CA SER A 78 -16.16 17.56 -0.62
C SER A 78 -17.61 17.06 -0.65
N LYS A 79 -17.77 15.76 -0.92
CA LYS A 79 -19.06 15.05 -0.79
C LYS A 79 -19.37 14.70 0.67
N ILE A 80 -18.34 14.71 1.52
CA ILE A 80 -18.44 14.37 2.95
C ILE A 80 -18.85 15.59 3.75
N ARG A 81 -18.35 16.77 3.34
CA ARG A 81 -18.60 18.07 3.97
C ARG A 81 -19.03 19.09 2.92
N PRO A 82 -20.30 19.12 2.47
CA PRO A 82 -20.75 19.94 1.32
C PRO A 82 -20.45 21.43 1.47
N ALA A 83 -20.47 21.97 2.68
CA ALA A 83 -20.19 23.39 2.95
C ALA A 83 -18.68 23.73 3.02
N HIS A 84 -17.79 22.73 2.87
CA HIS A 84 -16.35 22.94 3.01
C HIS A 84 -15.78 23.63 1.77
N LYS A 85 -15.14 24.79 1.96
CA LYS A 85 -14.59 25.62 0.87
C LYS A 85 -13.36 25.01 0.17
N ARG A 86 -12.59 24.13 0.86
CA ARG A 86 -11.39 23.50 0.31
C ARG A 86 -11.77 22.46 -0.74
N LYS A 87 -11.10 22.52 -1.89
CA LYS A 87 -11.28 21.58 -3.02
C LYS A 87 -10.01 20.80 -3.36
N ASN A 88 -8.88 21.14 -2.76
CA ASN A 88 -7.57 20.53 -3.07
C ASN A 88 -7.22 19.48 -2.00
N TRP A 89 -7.06 18.23 -2.42
CA TRP A 89 -6.76 17.09 -1.57
C TRP A 89 -5.49 16.43 -2.07
N PHE A 90 -4.62 16.03 -1.17
CA PHE A 90 -3.30 15.50 -1.53
C PHE A 90 -3.15 14.09 -0.96
N VAL A 91 -2.57 13.21 -1.79
CA VAL A 91 -2.16 11.86 -1.40
C VAL A 91 -0.73 11.65 -1.81
N GLY A 92 0.01 10.85 -1.06
CA GLY A 92 1.37 10.47 -1.37
C GLY A 92 1.42 9.14 -2.11
N VAL A 93 2.29 9.04 -3.11
CA VAL A 93 2.66 7.78 -3.76
C VAL A 93 4.15 7.58 -3.59
N ALA A 94 4.54 6.44 -3.05
CA ALA A 94 5.94 6.07 -2.85
C ALA A 94 6.20 4.68 -3.41
N GLN A 95 7.41 4.44 -3.93
CA GLN A 95 7.87 3.12 -4.32
C GLN A 95 8.94 2.62 -3.38
N PHE A 96 8.98 1.30 -3.19
CA PHE A 96 9.96 0.62 -2.37
C PHE A 96 10.54 -0.55 -3.17
N ALA A 97 11.85 -0.76 -3.05
CA ALA A 97 12.45 -1.99 -3.49
C ALA A 97 12.00 -3.13 -2.57
N LEU A 98 11.88 -4.33 -3.12
CA LEU A 98 11.75 -5.51 -2.28
C LEU A 98 13.03 -5.66 -1.44
N PRO A 99 12.90 -6.03 -0.14
CA PRO A 99 14.07 -6.27 0.68
C PRO A 99 14.96 -7.35 0.06
N GLU A 100 16.27 -7.10 -0.01
CA GLU A 100 17.23 -8.07 -0.55
C GLU A 100 17.38 -9.30 0.36
N THR A 101 17.18 -9.12 1.66
CA THR A 101 17.23 -10.17 2.66
C THR A 101 15.84 -10.45 3.20
N LEU A 102 15.35 -11.65 2.90
CA LEU A 102 14.12 -12.15 3.51
C LEU A 102 14.45 -12.80 4.87
N PRO A 103 13.59 -12.64 5.90
CA PRO A 103 13.75 -13.38 7.14
C PRO A 103 13.77 -14.88 6.86
N SER A 104 14.58 -15.63 7.63
CA SER A 104 14.64 -17.08 7.53
C SER A 104 13.33 -17.72 7.97
N ASP A 105 13.06 -18.97 7.53
CA ASP A 105 11.87 -19.69 7.96
C ASP A 105 11.82 -19.94 9.46
N ASP A 106 12.98 -20.03 10.12
CA ASP A 106 13.10 -20.22 11.56
C ASP A 106 12.67 -18.99 12.37
N GLU A 107 12.64 -17.81 11.73
CA GLU A 107 12.19 -16.56 12.35
C GLU A 107 10.70 -16.30 12.14
N ILE A 108 10.03 -17.06 11.27
CA ILE A 108 8.64 -16.84 10.91
C ILE A 108 7.82 -18.11 11.16
N VAL A 109 6.79 -17.99 11.98
CA VAL A 109 5.78 -19.05 12.17
C VAL A 109 4.68 -18.87 11.12
N PHE A 110 4.44 -19.92 10.34
CA PHE A 110 3.39 -19.97 9.33
C PHE A 110 2.22 -20.83 9.80
N GLN A 111 1.03 -20.30 9.75
CA GLN A 111 -0.22 -21.02 10.01
C GLN A 111 -1.07 -21.01 8.75
N ALA A 112 -1.43 -22.20 8.27
CA ALA A 112 -2.41 -22.33 7.20
C ALA A 112 -3.79 -21.94 7.76
N CYS A 113 -4.55 -21.19 6.98
CA CYS A 113 -5.90 -20.80 7.35
C CYS A 113 -6.81 -20.74 6.12
N ARG A 114 -8.11 -20.73 6.35
CA ARG A 114 -9.08 -20.58 5.28
C ARG A 114 -9.08 -19.14 4.77
N ALA A 115 -9.21 -19.00 3.45
CA ALA A 115 -9.43 -17.70 2.86
C ALA A 115 -10.82 -17.17 3.29
N SER A 116 -10.90 -15.89 3.64
CA SER A 116 -12.16 -15.20 3.92
C SER A 116 -12.58 -14.40 2.69
N GLY A 117 -13.78 -14.63 2.17
CA GLY A 117 -14.31 -13.89 1.01
C GLY A 117 -15.68 -14.42 0.59
N GLY A 118 -16.34 -13.77 -0.35
CA GLY A 118 -17.64 -14.19 -0.91
C GLY A 118 -17.54 -15.59 -1.51
N GLY A 119 -18.19 -16.57 -0.86
CA GLY A 119 -17.93 -17.99 -0.93
C GLY A 119 -18.17 -18.65 -2.30
N GLY A 120 -17.28 -19.58 -2.58
CA GLY A 120 -17.44 -20.68 -3.55
C GLY A 120 -16.94 -21.97 -2.92
N GLN A 121 -17.30 -23.11 -3.48
CA GLN A 121 -16.98 -24.44 -2.94
C GLN A 121 -15.47 -24.64 -2.70
N HIS A 122 -14.62 -24.01 -3.51
CA HIS A 122 -13.17 -24.09 -3.42
C HIS A 122 -12.58 -23.29 -2.24
N VAL A 123 -13.18 -22.15 -1.89
CA VAL A 123 -12.75 -21.30 -0.75
C VAL A 123 -13.01 -21.98 0.58
N ASN A 124 -14.05 -22.81 0.66
CA ASN A 124 -14.46 -23.49 1.89
C ASN A 124 -13.74 -24.81 2.12
N THR A 125 -13.03 -25.36 1.11
CA THR A 125 -12.42 -26.70 1.20
C THR A 125 -10.90 -26.69 1.23
N THR A 126 -10.24 -25.56 0.96
CA THR A 126 -8.77 -25.52 0.84
C THR A 126 -8.16 -24.45 1.75
N ASP A 127 -7.23 -24.84 2.63
CA ASP A 127 -6.46 -23.94 3.49
C ASP A 127 -5.31 -23.31 2.71
N SER A 128 -5.64 -22.53 1.66
CA SER A 128 -4.64 -21.86 0.81
C SER A 128 -4.10 -20.57 1.42
N ALA A 129 -4.86 -19.93 2.30
CA ALA A 129 -4.41 -18.71 2.97
C ALA A 129 -3.34 -19.02 4.03
N VAL A 130 -2.44 -18.07 4.23
CA VAL A 130 -1.33 -18.18 5.17
C VAL A 130 -1.34 -16.99 6.12
N HIS A 131 -1.35 -17.27 7.41
CA HIS A 131 -1.05 -16.32 8.45
C HIS A 131 0.40 -16.53 8.89
N ALA A 132 1.24 -15.53 8.72
CA ALA A 132 2.66 -15.58 9.06
C ALA A 132 2.95 -14.55 10.16
N THR A 133 3.72 -14.97 11.17
CA THR A 133 4.11 -14.13 12.30
C THR A 133 5.62 -14.22 12.52
N HIS A 134 6.30 -13.08 12.52
CA HIS A 134 7.72 -13.00 12.89
C HIS A 134 7.84 -13.07 14.41
N VAL A 135 8.55 -14.08 14.90
CA VAL A 135 8.59 -14.46 16.33
C VAL A 135 9.14 -13.33 17.20
N ALA A 136 10.27 -12.76 16.80
CA ALA A 136 10.99 -11.77 17.62
C ALA A 136 10.23 -10.43 17.77
N THR A 137 9.43 -10.03 16.77
CA THR A 137 8.77 -8.70 16.76
C THR A 137 7.27 -8.75 16.92
N GLY A 138 6.65 -9.94 16.80
CA GLY A 138 5.20 -10.12 16.81
C GLY A 138 4.48 -9.57 15.56
N ILE A 139 5.24 -9.11 14.54
CA ILE A 139 4.66 -8.62 13.29
C ILE A 139 4.00 -9.77 12.56
N SER A 140 2.73 -9.60 12.21
CA SER A 140 1.98 -10.61 11.48
C SER A 140 1.38 -10.09 10.18
N VAL A 141 1.17 -11.02 9.23
CA VAL A 141 0.49 -10.78 7.96
C VAL A 141 -0.39 -11.98 7.62
N LYS A 142 -1.53 -11.72 7.01
CA LYS A 142 -2.40 -12.74 6.43
C LYS A 142 -2.41 -12.57 4.92
N VAL A 143 -2.07 -13.62 4.19
CA VAL A 143 -2.01 -13.63 2.72
C VAL A 143 -2.94 -14.71 2.19
N MET A 144 -3.80 -14.32 1.25
CA MET A 144 -4.80 -15.19 0.62
C MET A 144 -4.99 -14.86 -0.87
N THR A 145 -4.01 -14.20 -1.47
CA THR A 145 -4.09 -13.67 -2.83
C THR A 145 -3.91 -14.76 -3.88
N GLU A 146 -3.04 -15.73 -3.59
CA GLU A 146 -2.68 -16.79 -4.51
C GLU A 146 -3.47 -18.08 -4.23
N ARG A 147 -3.66 -18.88 -5.28
CA ARG A 147 -4.27 -20.22 -5.15
C ARG A 147 -3.36 -21.23 -4.46
N SER A 148 -2.05 -21.03 -4.54
CA SER A 148 -1.03 -21.90 -3.96
C SER A 148 -0.63 -21.42 -2.56
N GLN A 149 -0.72 -22.30 -1.57
CA GLN A 149 -0.21 -22.07 -0.21
C GLN A 149 1.28 -21.70 -0.22
N HIS A 150 2.07 -22.33 -1.10
CA HIS A 150 3.51 -22.05 -1.21
C HIS A 150 3.77 -20.63 -1.72
N ALA A 151 3.00 -20.16 -2.72
CA ALA A 151 3.09 -18.79 -3.21
C ALA A 151 2.68 -17.79 -2.13
N ASN A 152 1.62 -18.09 -1.36
CA ASN A 152 1.21 -17.27 -0.23
C ASN A 152 2.26 -17.22 0.89
N LYS A 153 2.97 -18.32 1.18
CA LYS A 153 4.11 -18.32 2.13
C LYS A 153 5.24 -17.42 1.66
N LYS A 154 5.63 -17.51 0.38
CA LYS A 154 6.66 -16.65 -0.20
C LYS A 154 6.29 -15.17 -0.07
N LEU A 155 5.08 -14.83 -0.47
CA LEU A 155 4.56 -13.46 -0.37
C LEU A 155 4.47 -12.95 1.08
N ALA A 156 4.08 -13.82 2.01
CA ALA A 156 4.03 -13.48 3.42
C ALA A 156 5.41 -13.13 3.99
N ARG A 157 6.49 -13.84 3.59
CA ARG A 157 7.87 -13.48 3.95
C ARG A 157 8.25 -12.11 3.43
N GLU A 158 7.97 -11.83 2.16
CA GLU A 158 8.25 -10.54 1.53
C GLU A 158 7.54 -9.40 2.28
N LEU A 159 6.28 -9.60 2.66
CA LEU A 159 5.50 -8.62 3.41
C LEU A 159 6.01 -8.42 4.85
N ILE A 160 6.44 -9.48 5.54
CA ILE A 160 7.05 -9.38 6.87
C ILE A 160 8.37 -8.61 6.77
N ALA A 161 9.22 -8.94 5.80
CA ALA A 161 10.49 -8.24 5.59
C ALA A 161 10.28 -6.74 5.33
N LEU A 162 9.29 -6.40 4.49
CA LEU A 162 8.93 -5.00 4.25
C LEU A 162 8.45 -4.29 5.53
N LYS A 163 7.58 -4.93 6.32
CA LYS A 163 7.10 -4.36 7.58
C LYS A 163 8.23 -4.16 8.60
N LEU A 164 9.18 -5.09 8.66
CA LEU A 164 10.37 -4.97 9.50
C LEU A 164 11.24 -3.79 9.06
N GLN A 165 11.49 -3.65 7.76
CA GLN A 165 12.24 -2.53 7.22
C GLN A 165 11.54 -1.20 7.48
N THR A 166 10.23 -1.10 7.20
CA THR A 166 9.44 0.11 7.48
C THR A 166 9.51 0.50 8.96
N ARG A 167 9.45 -0.50 9.87
CA ARG A 167 9.57 -0.26 11.31
C ARG A 167 10.98 0.24 11.71
N ALA A 168 12.04 -0.30 11.08
CA ALA A 168 13.40 0.15 11.30
C ALA A 168 13.60 1.59 10.79
N ASP A 169 13.08 1.90 9.59
CA ASP A 169 13.12 3.24 9.01
C ASP A 169 12.32 4.24 9.84
N GLN A 170 11.16 3.83 10.37
CA GLN A 170 10.36 4.65 11.28
C GLN A 170 11.10 4.94 12.57
N ALA A 171 11.76 3.95 13.16
CA ALA A 171 12.57 4.14 14.38
C ALA A 171 13.79 5.08 14.13
N GLN A 172 14.36 5.04 12.91
CA GLN A 172 15.40 6.00 12.52
C GLN A 172 14.80 7.40 12.25
N ALA A 173 13.62 7.47 11.64
CA ALA A 173 12.91 8.71 11.39
C ALA A 173 12.50 9.38 12.70
N ASP A 174 11.99 8.62 13.69
CA ASP A 174 11.64 9.13 15.02
C ASP A 174 12.87 9.70 15.75
N LYS A 175 14.03 9.07 15.60
CA LYS A 175 15.31 9.62 16.11
C LYS A 175 15.75 10.90 15.38
N ARG A 176 15.44 11.04 14.08
CA ARG A 176 15.66 12.28 13.33
C ARG A 176 14.60 13.33 13.64
N GLN A 177 13.36 12.93 13.89
CA GLN A 177 12.23 13.81 14.20
C GLN A 177 12.43 14.55 15.53
N GLN A 178 13.06 13.97 16.54
CA GLN A 178 13.51 14.69 17.72
C GLN A 178 14.52 15.82 17.40
N ARG A 179 15.19 15.75 16.23
CA ARG A 179 16.08 16.83 15.75
C ARG A 179 15.44 17.80 14.77
N HIS A 180 14.35 17.43 14.10
CA HIS A 180 13.72 18.24 13.05
C HIS A 180 12.17 18.22 13.12
N GLN A 181 11.59 18.84 14.14
CA GLN A 181 10.12 19.01 14.26
C GLN A 181 9.48 19.90 13.18
N GLN A 182 10.14 20.26 12.11
CA GLN A 182 9.65 21.25 11.15
C GLN A 182 9.40 20.77 9.71
N HIS A 183 9.65 19.54 9.33
CA HIS A 183 9.58 19.16 7.90
C HIS A 183 8.69 17.97 7.50
N TRP A 184 7.61 17.70 8.24
CA TRP A 184 6.56 16.79 7.75
C TRP A 184 5.49 17.51 6.94
N GLN A 185 5.91 18.17 5.87
CA GLN A 185 4.97 18.64 4.88
C GLN A 185 5.06 17.71 3.67
N LEU A 186 3.98 16.91 3.47
CA LEU A 186 3.64 16.49 2.12
C LEU A 186 3.79 17.74 1.27
N GLU A 187 4.70 17.72 0.30
CA GLU A 187 5.04 18.90 -0.51
C GLU A 187 3.79 19.34 -1.28
N ARG A 188 3.00 20.22 -0.67
CA ARG A 188 1.71 20.67 -1.22
C ARG A 188 1.89 21.68 -2.35
N GLY A 189 3.11 22.17 -2.54
CA GLY A 189 3.45 23.20 -3.53
C GLY A 189 3.73 22.67 -4.93
N ASN A 190 4.24 21.44 -5.08
CA ASN A 190 4.69 20.90 -6.37
C ASN A 190 4.16 19.47 -6.59
N PRO A 191 2.87 19.28 -6.92
CA PRO A 191 2.31 17.97 -7.16
C PRO A 191 2.82 17.38 -8.48
N VAL A 192 3.22 16.12 -8.47
CA VAL A 192 3.66 15.36 -9.66
C VAL A 192 2.52 15.19 -10.66
N ARG A 193 1.30 14.99 -10.17
CA ARG A 193 0.08 14.88 -11.00
C ARG A 193 -1.08 15.65 -10.37
N VAL A 194 -1.93 16.20 -11.24
CA VAL A 194 -3.15 16.91 -10.83
C VAL A 194 -4.35 16.30 -11.54
N PHE A 195 -5.31 15.82 -10.78
CA PHE A 195 -6.57 15.30 -11.30
C PHE A 195 -7.74 16.16 -10.84
N LYS A 196 -8.72 16.36 -11.72
CA LYS A 196 -9.96 17.06 -11.41
C LYS A 196 -11.13 16.09 -11.54
N LEU A 197 -12.05 16.10 -10.61
CA LEU A 197 -13.35 15.46 -10.73
C LEU A 197 -14.38 16.55 -11.06
N PRO A 198 -15.38 16.21 -11.87
CA PRO A 198 -16.49 17.10 -12.18
C PRO A 198 -17.28 17.50 -10.92
#